data_67cf68632af67fcb31b9753504002261
#
_entry.id   67cf68632af67fcb31b9753504002261
#
_cell.length_a   1.000
_cell.length_b   1.000
_cell.length_c   1.000
_cell.angle_alpha   90.00
_cell.angle_beta   90.00
_cell.angle_gamma   90.00
#
_symmetry.space_group_name_H-M   'P 1'
#
loop_
_entity.id
_entity.type
_entity.pdbx_description
1 polymer ?
#
loop_
_entity_poly.entity_id
_entity_poly.type
_entity_poly.pdbx_seq_one_letter_code
_entity_poly.pdbx_strand_id
1 'polypeptide(L)'
;MNPAVVCTILSRLFFGAGLFLFFPVITALFYGEPFLPFCATMLVCFLLAFIAYKKGIPSVKDLNARECIAVISLTWLSVSFLYVLPYVFSGLLSPLDGLVESISGMTGTGATVFPDLRIVPKSLLLFRALTHWLGGLGIIVIFTALFPQFGKGSARMMDLESTSSSSARALPRIKETAKALFLVYLIFTAAATVVYICFGMTPFEALSHSLSTIPTGGFSPLNESIGAYDSPLLKMSVFFFMVISSANFSLYVLAWQRGFSVILQDTEFKVYLGLVGAAGLLIAANLSTAGILPLPEALTEAFFYAGSTSSTTGFSSSDYSVWPAFSQFILVILLLTGGCGGSTAGGLKVYRLILLVKSLYALLRQKLHPNEIFQVRMGKETFHAKELLHIFYYFFVYLGFIFLWTLLMTFTGLEIPDALGLSMTTMSNTGIIPTQIGSFPDLGQLPAGTKIIAACSMLMGRLECFTLLALCFPSFWRKTKW
;
A
#
# COMPACT_ATOMS: atom_id res chain seq x y z
N MET A 1 18.66 -21.48 -4.82
CA MET A 1 18.02 -20.49 -5.71
C MET A 1 18.58 -20.67 -7.12
N ASN A 2 17.73 -20.75 -8.12
CA ASN A 2 18.14 -20.81 -9.53
C ASN A 2 18.02 -19.41 -10.16
N PRO A 3 19.13 -18.73 -10.48
CA PRO A 3 19.05 -17.36 -11.02
C PRO A 3 18.37 -17.30 -12.39
N ALA A 4 18.40 -18.36 -13.19
CA ALA A 4 17.75 -18.39 -14.49
C ALA A 4 16.21 -18.36 -14.37
N VAL A 5 15.63 -18.95 -13.32
CA VAL A 5 14.20 -18.87 -13.01
C VAL A 5 13.81 -17.41 -12.68
N VAL A 6 14.62 -16.75 -11.85
CA VAL A 6 14.41 -15.35 -11.49
C VAL A 6 14.48 -14.45 -12.72
N CYS A 7 15.48 -14.65 -13.59
CA CYS A 7 15.61 -13.91 -14.85
C CYS A 7 14.40 -14.07 -15.77
N THR A 8 13.84 -15.29 -15.87
CA THR A 8 12.64 -15.54 -16.70
C THR A 8 11.44 -14.72 -16.24
N ILE A 9 11.24 -14.63 -14.92
CA ILE A 9 10.09 -13.89 -14.37
C ILE A 9 10.33 -12.38 -14.49
N LEU A 10 11.54 -11.92 -14.13
CA LEU A 10 11.91 -10.50 -14.29
C LEU A 10 11.79 -10.03 -15.73
N SER A 11 12.13 -10.88 -16.73
CA SER A 11 11.94 -10.56 -18.14
C SER A 11 10.48 -10.22 -18.48
N ARG A 12 9.54 -11.04 -18.00
CA ARG A 12 8.10 -10.81 -18.21
C ARG A 12 7.60 -9.55 -17.49
N LEU A 13 8.13 -9.28 -16.31
CA LEU A 13 7.77 -8.11 -15.52
C LEU A 13 8.30 -6.81 -16.13
N PHE A 14 9.55 -6.81 -16.62
CA PHE A 14 10.12 -5.67 -17.34
C PHE A 14 9.38 -5.40 -18.66
N PHE A 15 8.98 -6.46 -19.38
CA PHE A 15 8.15 -6.31 -20.56
C PHE A 15 6.78 -5.70 -20.23
N GLY A 16 6.13 -6.20 -19.16
CA GLY A 16 4.87 -5.64 -18.68
C GLY A 16 5.01 -4.19 -18.22
N ALA A 17 6.07 -3.86 -17.47
CA ALA A 17 6.35 -2.48 -17.05
C ALA A 17 6.56 -1.54 -18.26
N GLY A 18 7.24 -2.01 -19.31
CA GLY A 18 7.38 -1.27 -20.56
C GLY A 18 6.04 -1.04 -21.26
N LEU A 19 5.19 -2.06 -21.35
CA LEU A 19 3.85 -1.92 -21.93
C LEU A 19 2.97 -0.92 -21.16
N PHE A 20 3.12 -0.83 -19.87
CA PHE A 20 2.36 0.10 -19.04
C PHE A 20 2.65 1.57 -19.35
N LEU A 21 3.86 1.88 -19.82
CA LEU A 21 4.23 3.24 -20.28
C LEU A 21 3.50 3.68 -21.55
N PHE A 22 2.78 2.77 -22.21
CA PHE A 22 1.96 3.12 -23.37
C PHE A 22 0.81 4.09 -23.01
N PHE A 23 0.25 3.98 -21.81
CA PHE A 23 -0.82 4.87 -21.34
C PHE A 23 -0.37 6.33 -21.21
N PRO A 24 0.74 6.66 -20.53
CA PRO A 24 1.27 8.03 -20.53
C PRO A 24 1.67 8.52 -21.92
N VAL A 25 2.17 7.66 -22.81
CA VAL A 25 2.46 8.04 -24.21
C VAL A 25 1.19 8.50 -24.93
N ILE A 26 0.09 7.74 -24.84
CA ILE A 26 -1.20 8.14 -25.42
C ILE A 26 -1.67 9.48 -24.84
N THR A 27 -1.56 9.65 -23.52
CA THR A 27 -1.94 10.89 -22.85
C THR A 27 -1.10 12.07 -23.32
N ALA A 28 0.21 11.89 -23.46
CA ALA A 28 1.11 12.92 -23.97
C ALA A 28 0.73 13.33 -25.40
N LEU A 29 0.43 12.37 -26.27
CA LEU A 29 -0.03 12.64 -27.64
C LEU A 29 -1.37 13.38 -27.66
N PHE A 30 -2.31 13.01 -26.77
CA PHE A 30 -3.63 13.65 -26.70
C PHE A 30 -3.57 15.11 -26.24
N TYR A 31 -2.67 15.43 -25.29
CA TYR A 31 -2.49 16.79 -24.77
C TYR A 31 -1.39 17.59 -25.48
N GLY A 32 -0.70 17.02 -26.49
CA GLY A 32 0.40 17.68 -27.20
C GLY A 32 1.66 17.86 -26.35
N GLU A 33 1.88 16.98 -25.37
CA GLU A 33 3.01 16.99 -24.44
C GLU A 33 4.18 16.15 -24.95
N PRO A 34 5.41 16.34 -24.42
CA PRO A 34 6.56 15.52 -24.80
C PRO A 34 6.37 14.04 -24.41
N PHE A 35 6.30 13.15 -25.38
CA PHE A 35 6.16 11.70 -25.18
C PHE A 35 7.51 10.96 -25.16
N LEU A 36 8.59 11.61 -25.58
CA LEU A 36 9.93 11.01 -25.73
C LEU A 36 10.47 10.39 -24.42
N PRO A 37 10.31 11.00 -23.22
CA PRO A 37 10.75 10.43 -21.95
C PRO A 37 10.16 9.05 -21.68
N PHE A 38 8.88 8.86 -22.00
CA PHE A 38 8.20 7.57 -21.81
C PHE A 38 8.65 6.53 -22.86
N CYS A 39 8.80 6.93 -24.13
CA CYS A 39 9.31 6.04 -25.17
C CYS A 39 10.74 5.58 -24.90
N ALA A 40 11.62 6.48 -24.44
CA ALA A 40 12.99 6.13 -24.07
C ALA A 40 13.01 5.13 -22.90
N THR A 41 12.19 5.36 -21.87
CA THR A 41 12.07 4.44 -20.72
C THR A 41 11.50 3.09 -21.18
N MET A 42 10.50 3.07 -22.06
CA MET A 42 9.92 1.86 -22.62
C MET A 42 10.97 1.03 -23.36
N LEU A 43 11.82 1.69 -24.15
CA LEU A 43 12.94 1.02 -24.85
C LEU A 43 13.91 0.38 -23.84
N VAL A 44 14.28 1.07 -22.76
CA VAL A 44 15.14 0.52 -21.70
C VAL A 44 14.49 -0.69 -21.04
N CYS A 45 13.19 -0.63 -20.72
CA CYS A 45 12.44 -1.75 -20.18
C CYS A 45 12.45 -2.98 -21.09
N PHE A 46 12.23 -2.80 -22.40
CA PHE A 46 12.24 -3.89 -23.37
C PHE A 46 13.65 -4.47 -23.57
N LEU A 47 14.67 -3.62 -23.57
CA LEU A 47 16.06 -4.05 -23.66
C LEU A 47 16.45 -4.95 -22.46
N LEU A 48 16.10 -4.52 -21.23
CA LEU A 48 16.34 -5.31 -20.02
C LEU A 48 15.50 -6.59 -20.00
N ALA A 49 14.24 -6.53 -20.49
CA ALA A 49 13.41 -7.72 -20.66
C ALA A 49 14.07 -8.73 -21.59
N PHE A 50 14.62 -8.27 -22.72
CA PHE A 50 15.32 -9.12 -23.68
C PHE A 50 16.61 -9.73 -23.11
N ILE A 51 17.42 -8.94 -22.41
CA ILE A 51 18.64 -9.43 -21.73
C ILE A 51 18.30 -10.50 -20.68
N ALA A 52 17.28 -10.23 -19.86
CA ALA A 52 16.81 -11.17 -18.83
C ALA A 52 16.22 -12.44 -19.46
N TYR A 53 15.50 -12.32 -20.58
CA TYR A 53 14.96 -13.46 -21.33
C TYR A 53 16.06 -14.39 -21.84
N LYS A 54 17.15 -13.85 -22.42
CA LYS A 54 18.30 -14.65 -22.87
C LYS A 54 18.99 -15.42 -21.76
N LYS A 55 18.97 -14.91 -20.52
CA LYS A 55 19.55 -15.58 -19.34
C LYS A 55 18.56 -16.51 -18.63
N GLY A 56 17.30 -16.52 -19.04
CA GLY A 56 16.22 -17.31 -18.47
C GLY A 56 16.17 -18.76 -18.97
N ILE A 57 15.19 -19.50 -18.46
CA ILE A 57 14.86 -20.86 -18.90
C ILE A 57 13.49 -20.88 -19.58
N PRO A 58 13.25 -21.79 -20.56
CA PRO A 58 12.01 -21.80 -21.34
C PRO A 58 10.73 -22.04 -20.52
N SER A 59 10.83 -22.77 -19.42
CA SER A 59 9.69 -23.16 -18.60
C SER A 59 10.01 -23.10 -17.11
N VAL A 60 9.20 -22.37 -16.36
CA VAL A 60 9.21 -22.34 -14.90
C VAL A 60 8.03 -23.14 -14.41
N LYS A 61 8.27 -24.31 -13.81
CA LYS A 61 7.18 -25.19 -13.31
C LYS A 61 6.79 -24.84 -11.88
N ASP A 62 7.75 -24.69 -10.98
CA ASP A 62 7.51 -24.43 -9.56
C ASP A 62 8.53 -23.42 -9.03
N LEU A 63 8.10 -22.52 -8.14
CA LEU A 63 8.93 -21.55 -7.45
C LEU A 63 9.14 -21.97 -5.99
N ASN A 64 10.37 -22.01 -5.56
CA ASN A 64 10.71 -22.14 -4.14
C ASN A 64 10.44 -20.82 -3.40
N ALA A 65 10.14 -20.89 -2.09
CA ALA A 65 9.89 -19.70 -1.27
C ALA A 65 11.00 -18.64 -1.37
N ARG A 66 12.28 -19.06 -1.46
CA ARG A 66 13.40 -18.14 -1.67
C ARG A 66 13.37 -17.45 -3.03
N GLU A 67 12.99 -18.16 -4.07
CA GLU A 67 12.88 -17.61 -5.43
C GLU A 67 11.71 -16.63 -5.51
N CYS A 68 10.59 -16.92 -4.84
CA CYS A 68 9.48 -15.98 -4.72
C CYS A 68 9.91 -14.67 -4.03
N ILE A 69 10.57 -14.75 -2.87
CA ILE A 69 11.07 -13.59 -2.14
C ILE A 69 12.04 -12.77 -3.01
N ALA A 70 12.99 -13.44 -3.68
CA ALA A 70 13.94 -12.78 -4.57
C ALA A 70 13.25 -12.08 -5.74
N VAL A 71 12.32 -12.75 -6.42
CA VAL A 71 11.57 -12.18 -7.55
C VAL A 71 10.80 -10.94 -7.12
N ILE A 72 10.07 -11.02 -6.00
CA ILE A 72 9.26 -9.91 -5.50
C ILE A 72 10.15 -8.71 -5.19
N SER A 73 11.15 -8.89 -4.34
CA SER A 73 12.01 -7.79 -3.91
C SER A 73 12.79 -7.18 -5.08
N LEU A 74 13.36 -8.00 -5.96
CA LEU A 74 14.07 -7.51 -7.13
C LEU A 74 13.16 -6.80 -8.12
N THR A 75 11.91 -7.25 -8.27
CA THR A 75 10.91 -6.56 -9.11
C THR A 75 10.62 -5.16 -8.59
N TRP A 76 10.29 -5.04 -7.30
CA TRP A 76 10.00 -3.75 -6.69
C TRP A 76 11.18 -2.79 -6.81
N LEU A 77 12.39 -3.25 -6.47
CA LEU A 77 13.60 -2.45 -6.59
C LEU A 77 13.85 -2.04 -8.05
N SER A 78 13.91 -3.01 -8.98
CA SER A 78 14.27 -2.73 -10.36
C SER A 78 13.24 -1.89 -11.10
N VAL A 79 11.93 -2.12 -10.91
CA VAL A 79 10.88 -1.31 -11.54
C VAL A 79 10.88 0.11 -10.96
N SER A 80 11.06 0.27 -9.64
CA SER A 80 11.19 1.60 -9.04
C SER A 80 12.39 2.36 -9.61
N PHE A 81 13.53 1.71 -9.82
CA PHE A 81 14.69 2.34 -10.47
C PHE A 81 14.45 2.67 -11.95
N LEU A 82 13.74 1.83 -12.69
CA LEU A 82 13.40 2.10 -14.09
C LEU A 82 12.43 3.26 -14.25
N TYR A 83 11.48 3.37 -13.35
CA TYR A 83 10.46 4.42 -13.38
C TYR A 83 10.96 5.80 -12.88
N VAL A 84 12.24 5.91 -12.48
CA VAL A 84 12.95 7.19 -12.33
C VAL A 84 13.12 7.88 -13.69
N LEU A 85 13.35 7.11 -14.75
CA LEU A 85 13.75 7.64 -16.06
C LEU A 85 12.77 8.64 -16.67
N PRO A 86 11.43 8.46 -16.63
CA PRO A 86 10.49 9.46 -17.13
C PRO A 86 10.65 10.82 -16.46
N TYR A 87 10.89 10.86 -15.15
CA TYR A 87 11.07 12.09 -14.38
C TYR A 87 12.39 12.79 -14.73
N VAL A 88 13.48 12.04 -14.89
CA VAL A 88 14.79 12.58 -15.25
C VAL A 88 14.84 13.02 -16.70
N PHE A 89 14.30 12.21 -17.63
CA PHE A 89 14.29 12.53 -19.06
C PHE A 89 13.34 13.69 -19.41
N SER A 90 12.34 13.96 -18.57
CA SER A 90 11.51 15.16 -18.71
C SER A 90 12.25 16.43 -18.24
N GLY A 91 13.37 16.31 -17.54
CA GLY A 91 14.13 17.43 -16.97
C GLY A 91 13.47 18.08 -15.74
N LEU A 92 12.39 17.49 -15.19
CA LEU A 92 11.63 18.09 -14.09
C LEU A 92 12.19 17.75 -12.71
N LEU A 93 12.80 16.57 -12.55
CA LEU A 93 13.36 16.12 -11.27
C LEU A 93 14.82 15.70 -11.41
N SER A 94 15.58 15.92 -10.34
CA SER A 94 16.91 15.32 -10.20
C SER A 94 16.82 13.80 -10.11
N PRO A 95 17.89 13.03 -10.40
CA PRO A 95 17.86 11.57 -10.26
C PRO A 95 17.44 11.08 -8.86
N LEU A 96 17.84 11.80 -7.80
CA LEU A 96 17.46 11.46 -6.43
C LEU A 96 15.98 11.73 -6.17
N ASP A 97 15.49 12.90 -6.56
CA ASP A 97 14.08 13.26 -6.41
C ASP A 97 13.18 12.34 -7.25
N GLY A 98 13.58 12.05 -8.49
CA GLY A 98 12.91 11.06 -9.32
C GLY A 98 12.87 9.66 -8.70
N LEU A 99 13.92 9.25 -7.96
CA LEU A 99 13.94 7.98 -7.24
C LEU A 99 12.94 7.97 -6.09
N VAL A 100 12.88 9.04 -5.29
CA VAL A 100 11.91 9.16 -4.19
C VAL A 100 10.49 9.16 -4.73
N GLU A 101 10.20 9.93 -5.78
CA GLU A 101 8.88 9.99 -6.41
C GLU A 101 8.44 8.64 -7.00
N SER A 102 9.37 7.93 -7.68
CA SER A 102 9.12 6.60 -8.23
C SER A 102 8.88 5.56 -7.15
N ILE A 103 9.69 5.55 -6.08
CA ILE A 103 9.50 4.63 -4.95
C ILE A 103 8.19 4.94 -4.23
N SER A 104 7.90 6.22 -3.96
CA SER A 104 6.62 6.66 -3.38
C SER A 104 5.43 6.18 -4.22
N GLY A 105 5.52 6.33 -5.55
CA GLY A 105 4.54 5.83 -6.50
C GLY A 105 4.36 4.32 -6.41
N MET A 106 5.43 3.57 -6.58
CA MET A 106 5.36 2.10 -6.57
C MET A 106 4.92 1.54 -5.22
N THR A 107 5.38 2.10 -4.11
CA THR A 107 4.99 1.64 -2.77
C THR A 107 3.60 2.07 -2.34
N GLY A 108 2.97 2.99 -3.08
CA GLY A 108 1.67 3.55 -2.71
C GLY A 108 1.77 4.43 -1.46
N THR A 109 2.89 5.13 -1.27
CA THR A 109 3.05 6.05 -0.15
C THR A 109 2.37 7.39 -0.40
N GLY A 110 2.44 7.91 -1.64
CA GLY A 110 1.76 9.17 -2.01
C GLY A 110 2.48 10.44 -1.58
N ALA A 111 3.64 10.33 -0.95
CA ALA A 111 4.48 11.48 -0.64
C ALA A 111 5.19 11.97 -1.92
N THR A 112 5.22 13.28 -2.15
CA THR A 112 5.73 13.87 -3.40
C THR A 112 6.93 14.80 -3.15
N VAL A 113 7.81 14.89 -4.15
CA VAL A 113 8.91 15.84 -4.18
C VAL A 113 8.60 17.05 -5.10
N PHE A 114 7.45 17.06 -5.77
CA PHE A 114 7.04 18.19 -6.59
C PHE A 114 6.48 19.31 -5.70
N PRO A 115 7.05 20.52 -5.75
CA PRO A 115 6.53 21.66 -5.00
C PRO A 115 5.23 22.23 -5.58
N ASP A 116 5.03 22.11 -6.90
CA ASP A 116 3.83 22.57 -7.59
C ASP A 116 3.46 21.62 -8.73
N LEU A 117 2.30 20.96 -8.60
CA LEU A 117 1.79 20.00 -9.58
C LEU A 117 1.18 20.66 -10.83
N ARG A 118 0.87 21.97 -10.77
CA ARG A 118 0.27 22.72 -11.89
C ARG A 118 1.22 22.86 -13.09
N ILE A 119 2.54 22.84 -12.81
CA ILE A 119 3.57 22.91 -13.86
C ILE A 119 3.92 21.55 -14.46
N VAL A 120 3.42 20.44 -13.87
CA VAL A 120 3.74 19.09 -14.28
C VAL A 120 2.81 18.67 -15.43
N PRO A 121 3.34 18.12 -16.54
CA PRO A 121 2.53 17.61 -17.65
C PRO A 121 1.50 16.56 -17.20
N LYS A 122 0.30 16.59 -17.80
CA LYS A 122 -0.77 15.63 -17.48
C LYS A 122 -0.37 14.18 -17.72
N SER A 123 0.45 13.92 -18.73
CA SER A 123 1.01 12.60 -18.99
C SER A 123 1.86 12.09 -17.84
N LEU A 124 2.64 12.97 -17.20
CA LEU A 124 3.46 12.62 -16.04
C LEU A 124 2.60 12.49 -14.77
N LEU A 125 1.55 13.33 -14.59
CA LEU A 125 0.57 13.19 -13.51
C LEU A 125 -0.18 11.87 -13.60
N LEU A 126 -0.60 11.47 -14.82
CA LEU A 126 -1.21 10.14 -15.02
C LEU A 126 -0.21 9.02 -14.76
N PHE A 127 1.05 9.17 -15.17
CA PHE A 127 2.10 8.19 -14.91
C PHE A 127 2.29 7.97 -13.39
N ARG A 128 2.31 9.04 -12.58
CA ARG A 128 2.34 8.95 -11.11
C ARG A 128 1.17 8.11 -10.57
N ALA A 129 -0.06 8.39 -10.99
CA ALA A 129 -1.24 7.64 -10.59
C ALA A 129 -1.19 6.16 -11.04
N LEU A 130 -0.66 5.89 -12.24
CA LEU A 130 -0.44 4.55 -12.76
C LEU A 130 0.62 3.76 -11.97
N THR A 131 1.66 4.41 -11.43
CA THR A 131 2.63 3.73 -10.57
C THR A 131 1.97 3.22 -9.29
N HIS A 132 1.06 4.00 -8.68
CA HIS A 132 0.21 3.54 -7.56
C HIS A 132 -0.62 2.32 -7.95
N TRP A 133 -1.31 2.42 -9.10
CA TRP A 133 -2.20 1.34 -9.57
C TRP A 133 -1.45 0.03 -9.79
N LEU A 134 -0.25 0.08 -10.38
CA LEU A 134 0.65 -1.07 -10.53
C LEU A 134 1.13 -1.60 -9.19
N GLY A 135 1.54 -0.72 -8.28
CA GLY A 135 2.00 -1.06 -6.94
C GLY A 135 0.92 -1.76 -6.11
N GLY A 136 -0.31 -1.26 -6.12
CA GLY A 136 -1.45 -1.88 -5.46
C GLY A 136 -1.77 -3.27 -6.02
N LEU A 137 -1.80 -3.40 -7.35
CA LEU A 137 -2.00 -4.69 -8.01
C LEU A 137 -0.89 -5.69 -7.66
N GLY A 138 0.38 -5.23 -7.64
CA GLY A 138 1.53 -6.04 -7.28
C GLY A 138 1.37 -6.67 -5.90
N ILE A 139 0.94 -5.89 -4.88
CA ILE A 139 0.76 -6.41 -3.53
C ILE A 139 -0.38 -7.43 -3.43
N ILE A 140 -1.50 -7.20 -4.12
CA ILE A 140 -2.63 -8.15 -4.15
C ILE A 140 -2.18 -9.50 -4.73
N VAL A 141 -1.41 -9.47 -5.83
CA VAL A 141 -0.88 -10.70 -6.46
C VAL A 141 0.14 -11.39 -5.56
N ILE A 142 1.00 -10.61 -4.88
CA ILE A 142 1.98 -11.14 -3.92
C ILE A 142 1.28 -11.85 -2.76
N PHE A 143 0.29 -11.21 -2.15
CA PHE A 143 -0.46 -11.82 -1.05
C PHE A 143 -1.10 -13.14 -1.47
N THR A 144 -1.72 -13.20 -2.65
CA THR A 144 -2.34 -14.44 -3.14
C THR A 144 -1.34 -15.54 -3.46
N ALA A 145 -0.14 -15.20 -3.93
CA ALA A 145 0.88 -16.17 -4.31
C ALA A 145 1.73 -16.69 -3.13
N LEU A 146 2.01 -15.84 -2.14
CA LEU A 146 2.93 -16.16 -1.03
C LEU A 146 2.22 -16.53 0.28
N PHE A 147 1.05 -15.98 0.55
CA PHE A 147 0.36 -16.21 1.83
C PHE A 147 0.06 -17.68 2.14
N PRO A 148 -0.26 -18.55 1.16
CA PRO A 148 -0.40 -19.97 1.41
C PRO A 148 0.85 -20.66 1.95
N GLN A 149 2.03 -20.03 1.76
CA GLN A 149 3.32 -20.57 2.22
C GLN A 149 3.71 -20.11 3.64
N PHE A 150 3.12 -18.99 4.12
CA PHE A 150 3.47 -18.38 5.41
C PHE A 150 2.46 -18.65 6.55
N GLY A 151 1.27 -19.16 6.26
CA GLY A 151 0.29 -19.46 7.30
C GLY A 151 -0.86 -20.35 6.83
N LYS A 152 -1.24 -21.32 7.66
CA LYS A 152 -2.37 -22.22 7.37
C LYS A 152 -3.75 -21.55 7.44
N GLY A 153 -3.83 -20.32 7.96
CA GLY A 153 -5.08 -19.58 8.15
C GLY A 153 -5.75 -19.15 6.83
N SER A 154 -4.99 -18.55 5.93
CA SER A 154 -5.52 -18.13 4.61
C SER A 154 -5.60 -19.27 3.60
N ALA A 155 -4.72 -20.26 3.70
CA ALA A 155 -4.83 -21.50 2.91
C ALA A 155 -6.10 -22.28 3.25
N ARG A 156 -6.54 -22.30 4.54
CA ARG A 156 -7.78 -22.95 4.95
C ARG A 156 -9.06 -22.26 4.46
N MET A 157 -9.06 -20.95 4.25
CA MET A 157 -10.17 -20.30 3.55
C MET A 157 -10.32 -20.81 2.11
N MET A 158 -9.20 -21.20 1.48
CA MET A 158 -9.19 -21.85 0.16
C MET A 158 -9.38 -23.38 0.24
N ASP A 159 -8.93 -24.02 1.33
CA ASP A 159 -8.99 -25.49 1.51
C ASP A 159 -10.36 -26.02 1.98
N LEU A 160 -11.29 -25.17 2.39
CA LEU A 160 -12.67 -25.61 2.70
C LEU A 160 -13.42 -26.18 1.48
N GLU A 161 -12.81 -26.15 0.29
CA GLU A 161 -13.35 -26.75 -0.94
C GLU A 161 -12.55 -27.92 -1.50
N SER A 162 -11.44 -28.36 -0.87
CA SER A 162 -10.64 -29.44 -1.47
C SER A 162 -10.28 -30.56 -0.50
N THR A 163 -11.01 -31.65 -0.58
CA THR A 163 -10.68 -32.97 -0.03
C THR A 163 -9.65 -33.78 -0.84
N SER A 164 -8.79 -33.14 -1.65
CA SER A 164 -7.79 -33.86 -2.44
C SER A 164 -6.43 -33.18 -2.50
N SER A 165 -5.47 -33.84 -1.86
CA SER A 165 -4.04 -33.61 -1.93
C SER A 165 -3.47 -33.80 -3.34
N SER A 166 -3.08 -32.72 -4.03
CA SER A 166 -2.00 -32.78 -5.02
C SER A 166 -1.51 -31.36 -5.40
N SER A 167 -0.22 -31.13 -5.25
CA SER A 167 0.49 -29.88 -5.58
C SER A 167 0.33 -29.45 -7.05
N ALA A 168 0.01 -30.37 -7.96
CA ALA A 168 -0.21 -30.07 -9.38
C ALA A 168 -1.48 -29.25 -9.67
N ARG A 169 -2.45 -29.17 -8.74
CA ARG A 169 -3.70 -28.42 -8.90
C ARG A 169 -3.67 -27.02 -8.29
N ALA A 170 -2.62 -26.65 -7.54
CA ALA A 170 -2.50 -25.35 -6.90
C ALA A 170 -2.24 -24.21 -7.91
N LEU A 171 -1.43 -24.43 -8.92
CA LEU A 171 -1.06 -23.44 -9.94
C LEU A 171 -2.24 -22.90 -10.78
N PRO A 172 -3.17 -23.72 -11.31
CA PRO A 172 -4.35 -23.22 -12.02
C PRO A 172 -5.24 -22.35 -11.13
N ARG A 173 -5.43 -22.75 -9.86
CA ARG A 173 -6.26 -22.02 -8.88
C ARG A 173 -5.67 -20.65 -8.53
N ILE A 174 -4.35 -20.55 -8.34
CA ILE A 174 -3.67 -19.26 -8.09
C ILE A 174 -3.90 -18.31 -9.27
N LYS A 175 -3.79 -18.80 -10.50
CA LYS A 175 -4.03 -18.01 -11.72
C LYS A 175 -5.48 -17.51 -11.82
N GLU A 176 -6.44 -18.37 -11.52
CA GLU A 176 -7.87 -18.03 -11.53
C GLU A 176 -8.20 -17.01 -10.43
N THR A 177 -7.67 -17.21 -9.23
CA THR A 177 -7.81 -16.25 -8.13
C THR A 177 -7.19 -14.89 -8.47
N ALA A 178 -5.98 -14.88 -9.03
CA ALA A 178 -5.32 -13.64 -9.45
C ALA A 178 -6.13 -12.90 -10.53
N LYS A 179 -6.73 -13.62 -11.49
CA LYS A 179 -7.63 -13.01 -12.49
C LYS A 179 -8.89 -12.41 -11.85
N ALA A 180 -9.51 -13.13 -10.91
CA ALA A 180 -10.71 -12.66 -10.22
C ALA A 180 -10.40 -11.39 -9.40
N LEU A 181 -9.28 -11.36 -8.68
CA LEU A 181 -8.83 -10.20 -7.93
C LEU A 181 -8.51 -9.01 -8.85
N PHE A 182 -7.84 -9.25 -9.97
CA PHE A 182 -7.58 -8.22 -10.98
C PHE A 182 -8.89 -7.63 -11.53
N LEU A 183 -9.88 -8.48 -11.80
CA LEU A 183 -11.18 -8.02 -12.29
C LEU A 183 -11.91 -7.15 -11.25
N VAL A 184 -11.93 -7.57 -9.99
CA VAL A 184 -12.51 -6.77 -8.88
C VAL A 184 -11.80 -5.42 -8.77
N TYR A 185 -10.47 -5.41 -8.84
CA TYR A 185 -9.65 -4.20 -8.80
C TYR A 185 -9.99 -3.24 -9.95
N LEU A 186 -10.14 -3.76 -11.16
CA LEU A 186 -10.52 -2.99 -12.35
C LEU A 186 -11.94 -2.43 -12.22
N ILE A 187 -12.90 -3.26 -11.77
CA ILE A 187 -14.29 -2.83 -11.56
C ILE A 187 -14.36 -1.69 -10.54
N PHE A 188 -13.64 -1.80 -9.42
CA PHE A 188 -13.61 -0.73 -8.42
C PHE A 188 -12.97 0.56 -8.96
N THR A 189 -11.90 0.44 -9.74
CA THR A 189 -11.27 1.60 -10.39
C THR A 189 -12.24 2.29 -11.35
N ALA A 190 -12.92 1.53 -12.20
CA ALA A 190 -13.91 2.07 -13.13
C ALA A 190 -15.12 2.69 -12.41
N ALA A 191 -15.64 2.02 -11.37
CA ALA A 191 -16.75 2.53 -10.56
C ALA A 191 -16.38 3.84 -9.84
N ALA A 192 -15.19 3.91 -9.24
CA ALA A 192 -14.70 5.13 -8.60
C ALA A 192 -14.57 6.28 -9.61
N THR A 193 -14.00 6.02 -10.81
CA THR A 193 -13.88 7.02 -11.87
C THR A 193 -15.24 7.59 -12.25
N VAL A 194 -16.23 6.71 -12.50
CA VAL A 194 -17.59 7.15 -12.88
C VAL A 194 -18.23 7.98 -11.76
N VAL A 195 -18.14 7.52 -10.51
CA VAL A 195 -18.73 8.23 -9.37
C VAL A 195 -18.07 9.60 -9.17
N TYR A 196 -16.75 9.70 -9.30
CA TYR A 196 -16.03 10.98 -9.17
C TYR A 196 -16.42 11.97 -10.26
N ILE A 197 -16.61 11.51 -11.51
CA ILE A 197 -17.14 12.36 -12.60
C ILE A 197 -18.55 12.85 -12.27
N CYS A 198 -19.44 11.97 -11.78
CA CYS A 198 -20.80 12.34 -11.41
C CYS A 198 -20.86 13.39 -10.28
N PHE A 199 -19.86 13.42 -9.40
CA PHE A 199 -19.78 14.39 -8.32
C PHE A 199 -18.91 15.62 -8.60
N GLY A 200 -18.49 15.82 -9.87
CA GLY A 200 -17.93 17.09 -10.34
C GLY A 200 -16.45 17.12 -10.66
N MET A 201 -15.74 15.98 -10.62
CA MET A 201 -14.37 15.91 -11.13
C MET A 201 -14.35 15.90 -12.66
N THR A 202 -13.35 16.53 -13.25
CA THR A 202 -13.08 16.33 -14.69
C THR A 202 -12.69 14.87 -14.98
N PRO A 203 -12.92 14.35 -16.20
CA PRO A 203 -12.59 12.95 -16.52
C PRO A 203 -11.12 12.58 -16.26
N PHE A 204 -10.18 13.52 -16.49
CA PHE A 204 -8.76 13.30 -16.21
C PHE A 204 -8.48 13.21 -14.70
N GLU A 205 -9.03 14.13 -13.91
CA GLU A 205 -8.87 14.15 -12.45
C GLU A 205 -9.52 12.92 -11.81
N ALA A 206 -10.74 12.56 -12.25
CA ALA A 206 -11.45 11.40 -11.74
C ALA A 206 -10.68 10.09 -12.03
N LEU A 207 -10.12 9.93 -13.23
CA LEU A 207 -9.28 8.79 -13.56
C LEU A 207 -8.01 8.78 -12.70
N SER A 208 -7.31 9.90 -12.58
CA SER A 208 -6.08 10.01 -11.81
C SER A 208 -6.31 9.72 -10.32
N HIS A 209 -7.37 10.28 -9.72
CA HIS A 209 -7.73 10.00 -8.33
C HIS A 209 -8.18 8.55 -8.13
N SER A 210 -8.97 7.96 -9.03
CA SER A 210 -9.40 6.55 -8.88
C SER A 210 -8.22 5.58 -8.97
N LEU A 211 -7.26 5.84 -9.88
CA LEU A 211 -6.01 5.09 -10.00
C LEU A 211 -5.13 5.21 -8.75
N SER A 212 -5.32 6.22 -7.91
CA SER A 212 -4.63 6.40 -6.63
C SER A 212 -5.47 5.97 -5.43
N THR A 213 -6.81 6.04 -5.48
CA THR A 213 -7.72 5.63 -4.39
C THR A 213 -7.74 4.13 -4.19
N ILE A 214 -7.94 3.37 -5.27
CA ILE A 214 -8.10 1.91 -5.17
C ILE A 214 -6.82 1.20 -4.72
N PRO A 215 -5.61 1.59 -5.17
CA PRO A 215 -4.35 1.10 -4.59
C PRO A 215 -4.02 1.68 -3.21
N THR A 216 -4.87 2.59 -2.67
CA THR A 216 -4.61 3.29 -1.40
C THR A 216 -3.28 4.06 -1.42
N GLY A 217 -3.04 4.84 -2.49
CA GLY A 217 -1.74 5.46 -2.74
C GLY A 217 -1.65 6.97 -2.46
N GLY A 218 -2.73 7.74 -2.70
CA GLY A 218 -2.82 9.15 -2.31
C GLY A 218 -2.25 10.19 -3.26
N PHE A 219 -1.63 9.83 -4.38
CA PHE A 219 -1.24 10.83 -5.37
C PHE A 219 -2.46 11.53 -5.98
N SER A 220 -2.41 12.84 -6.00
CA SER A 220 -3.38 13.72 -6.65
C SER A 220 -2.73 14.45 -7.83
N PRO A 221 -3.49 14.82 -8.87
CA PRO A 221 -3.04 15.76 -9.89
C PRO A 221 -3.10 17.22 -9.43
N LEU A 222 -3.66 17.50 -8.24
CA LEU A 222 -3.86 18.84 -7.68
C LEU A 222 -3.04 19.00 -6.38
N ASN A 223 -2.51 20.21 -6.13
CA ASN A 223 -1.74 20.50 -4.92
C ASN A 223 -2.56 20.33 -3.64
N GLU A 224 -3.81 20.81 -3.66
CA GLU A 224 -4.73 20.74 -2.53
C GLU A 224 -5.40 19.37 -2.39
N SER A 225 -5.01 18.39 -3.22
CA SER A 225 -5.58 17.03 -3.22
C SER A 225 -7.12 17.07 -3.38
N ILE A 226 -7.86 16.37 -2.52
CA ILE A 226 -9.34 16.39 -2.52
C ILE A 226 -9.88 17.72 -1.94
N GLY A 227 -9.05 18.48 -1.23
CA GLY A 227 -9.41 19.83 -0.74
C GLY A 227 -9.73 20.86 -1.82
N ALA A 228 -9.30 20.62 -3.07
CA ALA A 228 -9.68 21.44 -4.23
C ALA A 228 -11.19 21.40 -4.54
N TYR A 229 -11.94 20.50 -3.93
CA TYR A 229 -13.37 20.31 -4.19
C TYR A 229 -14.19 20.57 -2.92
N ASP A 230 -15.15 21.51 -3.01
CA ASP A 230 -16.04 21.87 -1.89
C ASP A 230 -17.19 20.88 -1.66
N SER A 231 -17.37 19.90 -2.55
CA SER A 231 -18.50 18.97 -2.49
C SER A 231 -18.37 17.94 -1.37
N PRO A 232 -19.22 17.95 -0.31
CA PRO A 232 -19.22 16.93 0.73
C PRO A 232 -19.53 15.54 0.18
N LEU A 233 -20.37 15.44 -0.84
CA LEU A 233 -20.72 14.16 -1.48
C LEU A 233 -19.51 13.55 -2.19
N LEU A 234 -18.69 14.38 -2.82
CA LEU A 234 -17.43 13.90 -3.42
C LEU A 234 -16.47 13.39 -2.34
N LYS A 235 -16.25 14.15 -1.26
CA LYS A 235 -15.40 13.76 -0.14
C LYS A 235 -15.88 12.43 0.48
N MET A 236 -17.18 12.28 0.70
CA MET A 236 -17.74 11.03 1.23
C MET A 236 -17.68 9.86 0.23
N SER A 237 -17.76 10.12 -1.07
CA SER A 237 -17.55 9.07 -2.08
C SER A 237 -16.11 8.58 -2.12
N VAL A 238 -15.12 9.49 -2.02
CA VAL A 238 -13.71 9.14 -1.91
C VAL A 238 -13.47 8.33 -0.63
N PHE A 239 -14.01 8.78 0.52
CA PHE A 239 -13.98 8.04 1.78
C PHE A 239 -14.51 6.61 1.61
N PHE A 240 -15.66 6.44 0.98
CA PHE A 240 -16.25 5.12 0.72
C PHE A 240 -15.30 4.22 -0.06
N PHE A 241 -14.71 4.71 -1.16
CA PHE A 241 -13.77 3.92 -1.95
C PHE A 241 -12.45 3.64 -1.21
N MET A 242 -11.95 4.55 -0.38
CA MET A 242 -10.80 4.30 0.49
C MET A 242 -11.08 3.16 1.48
N VAL A 243 -12.24 3.16 2.13
CA VAL A 243 -12.64 2.13 3.10
C VAL A 243 -12.79 0.76 2.45
N ILE A 244 -13.47 0.66 1.31
CA ILE A 244 -13.60 -0.64 0.63
C ILE A 244 -12.27 -1.15 0.05
N SER A 245 -11.39 -0.28 -0.40
CA SER A 245 -10.05 -0.66 -0.88
C SER A 245 -9.15 -1.19 0.25
N SER A 246 -9.46 -0.82 1.49
CA SER A 246 -8.75 -1.29 2.68
C SER A 246 -9.29 -2.61 3.25
N ALA A 247 -10.37 -3.16 2.69
CA ALA A 247 -10.82 -4.50 3.01
C ALA A 247 -10.04 -5.56 2.23
N ASN A 248 -10.07 -6.79 2.72
CA ASN A 248 -9.44 -7.91 2.03
C ASN A 248 -10.12 -8.15 0.66
N PHE A 249 -9.36 -8.00 -0.43
CA PHE A 249 -9.90 -8.19 -1.78
C PHE A 249 -10.45 -9.59 -2.04
N SER A 250 -9.96 -10.60 -1.34
CA SER A 250 -10.50 -11.97 -1.44
C SER A 250 -11.95 -12.07 -0.93
N LEU A 251 -12.38 -11.20 0.00
CA LEU A 251 -13.77 -11.17 0.46
C LEU A 251 -14.73 -10.77 -0.66
N TYR A 252 -14.32 -9.88 -1.56
CA TYR A 252 -15.16 -9.48 -2.69
C TYR A 252 -15.33 -10.60 -3.71
N VAL A 253 -14.28 -11.38 -3.96
CA VAL A 253 -14.37 -12.58 -4.81
C VAL A 253 -15.30 -13.63 -4.18
N LEU A 254 -15.18 -13.84 -2.86
CA LEU A 254 -16.07 -14.75 -2.12
C LEU A 254 -17.51 -14.22 -2.08
N ALA A 255 -17.71 -12.91 -1.94
CA ALA A 255 -19.03 -12.30 -1.95
C ALA A 255 -19.73 -12.45 -3.31
N TRP A 256 -18.97 -12.40 -4.39
CA TRP A 256 -19.50 -12.68 -5.73
C TRP A 256 -20.02 -14.13 -5.86
N GLN A 257 -19.34 -15.08 -5.20
CA GLN A 257 -19.69 -16.51 -5.28
C GLN A 257 -20.78 -16.93 -4.27
N ARG A 258 -20.75 -16.33 -3.05
CA ARG A 258 -21.55 -16.80 -1.89
C ARG A 258 -22.54 -15.75 -1.34
N GLY A 259 -22.57 -14.56 -1.94
CA GLY A 259 -23.42 -13.46 -1.50
C GLY A 259 -22.72 -12.47 -0.56
N PHE A 260 -23.25 -11.24 -0.50
CA PHE A 260 -22.68 -10.11 0.25
C PHE A 260 -22.60 -10.31 1.77
N SER A 261 -23.35 -11.25 2.33
CA SER A 261 -23.34 -11.55 3.77
C SER A 261 -21.95 -11.97 4.27
N VAL A 262 -21.09 -12.52 3.41
CA VAL A 262 -19.71 -12.90 3.76
C VAL A 262 -18.88 -11.70 4.22
N ILE A 263 -19.02 -10.55 3.56
CA ILE A 263 -18.30 -9.31 3.92
C ILE A 263 -18.74 -8.84 5.32
N LEU A 264 -20.06 -8.87 5.57
CA LEU A 264 -20.61 -8.43 6.85
C LEU A 264 -20.36 -9.43 7.99
N GLN A 265 -19.97 -10.66 7.71
CA GLN A 265 -19.64 -11.67 8.73
C GLN A 265 -18.15 -11.67 9.06
N ASP A 266 -17.30 -11.06 8.24
CA ASP A 266 -15.86 -11.01 8.47
C ASP A 266 -15.52 -10.22 9.74
N THR A 267 -14.74 -10.83 10.63
CA THR A 267 -14.39 -10.24 11.93
C THR A 267 -13.41 -9.09 11.78
N GLU A 268 -12.44 -9.21 10.86
CA GLU A 268 -11.44 -8.17 10.65
C GLU A 268 -12.09 -6.91 10.09
N PHE A 269 -12.92 -7.05 9.06
CA PHE A 269 -13.61 -5.93 8.43
C PHE A 269 -14.57 -5.21 9.39
N LYS A 270 -15.29 -5.97 10.26
CA LYS A 270 -16.13 -5.37 11.31
C LYS A 270 -15.33 -4.51 12.29
N VAL A 271 -14.19 -5.03 12.76
CA VAL A 271 -13.32 -4.29 13.68
C VAL A 271 -12.74 -3.06 12.98
N TYR A 272 -12.32 -3.19 11.72
CA TYR A 272 -11.85 -2.07 10.92
C TYR A 272 -12.90 -0.97 10.79
N LEU A 273 -14.14 -1.31 10.41
CA LEU A 273 -15.25 -0.34 10.33
C LEU A 273 -15.55 0.28 11.69
N GLY A 274 -15.50 -0.50 12.76
CA GLY A 274 -15.69 -0.01 14.13
C GLY A 274 -14.61 1.00 14.54
N LEU A 275 -13.34 0.74 14.20
CA LEU A 275 -12.23 1.66 14.45
C LEU A 275 -12.39 2.97 13.67
N VAL A 276 -12.68 2.89 12.38
CA VAL A 276 -12.91 4.08 11.52
C VAL A 276 -14.11 4.88 12.00
N GLY A 277 -15.22 4.19 12.33
CA GLY A 277 -16.42 4.84 12.82
C GLY A 277 -16.22 5.53 14.17
N ALA A 278 -15.59 4.84 15.13
CA ALA A 278 -15.30 5.42 16.45
C ALA A 278 -14.33 6.61 16.34
N ALA A 279 -13.28 6.50 15.56
CA ALA A 279 -12.32 7.57 15.32
C ALA A 279 -12.99 8.78 14.66
N GLY A 280 -13.79 8.57 13.60
CA GLY A 280 -14.52 9.64 12.92
C GLY A 280 -15.45 10.40 13.87
N LEU A 281 -16.21 9.68 14.71
CA LEU A 281 -17.10 10.30 15.70
C LEU A 281 -16.33 11.06 16.79
N LEU A 282 -15.23 10.51 17.32
CA LEU A 282 -14.41 11.16 18.34
C LEU A 282 -13.74 12.43 17.81
N ILE A 283 -13.19 12.37 16.58
CA ILE A 283 -12.60 13.54 15.93
C ILE A 283 -13.66 14.61 15.66
N ALA A 284 -14.83 14.23 15.10
CA ALA A 284 -15.90 15.17 14.82
C ALA A 284 -16.42 15.87 16.09
N ALA A 285 -16.60 15.12 17.18
CA ALA A 285 -16.99 15.67 18.46
C ALA A 285 -15.93 16.65 19.00
N ASN A 286 -14.65 16.30 18.90
CA ASN A 286 -13.55 17.16 19.36
C ASN A 286 -13.42 18.44 18.54
N LEU A 287 -13.55 18.38 17.18
CA LEU A 287 -13.51 19.55 16.31
C LEU A 287 -14.68 20.51 16.56
N SER A 288 -15.88 19.94 16.74
CA SER A 288 -17.10 20.74 17.01
C SER A 288 -17.08 21.38 18.39
N THR A 289 -16.64 20.66 19.45
CA THR A 289 -16.54 21.19 20.80
C THR A 289 -15.41 22.22 20.95
N ALA A 290 -14.34 22.09 20.17
CA ALA A 290 -13.26 23.07 20.09
C ALA A 290 -13.65 24.33 19.28
N GLY A 291 -14.82 24.36 18.63
CA GLY A 291 -15.29 25.50 17.84
C GLY A 291 -14.54 25.72 16.53
N ILE A 292 -13.80 24.70 16.04
CA ILE A 292 -13.00 24.80 14.80
C ILE A 292 -13.90 24.65 13.57
N LEU A 293 -14.83 23.70 13.59
CA LEU A 293 -15.75 23.43 12.49
C LEU A 293 -17.17 23.20 13.02
N PRO A 294 -18.22 23.66 12.31
CA PRO A 294 -19.59 23.28 12.62
C PRO A 294 -19.79 21.77 12.45
N LEU A 295 -20.69 21.18 13.21
CA LEU A 295 -20.88 19.73 13.28
C LEU A 295 -21.01 19.00 11.93
N PRO A 296 -21.77 19.50 10.92
CA PRO A 296 -21.88 18.84 9.62
C PRO A 296 -20.55 18.77 8.87
N GLU A 297 -19.77 19.86 8.89
CA GLU A 297 -18.45 19.93 8.27
C GLU A 297 -17.44 19.07 9.06
N ALA A 298 -17.48 19.16 10.40
CA ALA A 298 -16.65 18.35 11.28
C ALA A 298 -16.86 16.85 11.06
N LEU A 299 -18.10 16.38 10.83
CA LEU A 299 -18.40 15.00 10.48
C LEU A 299 -17.77 14.62 9.13
N THR A 300 -17.94 15.45 8.10
CA THR A 300 -17.41 15.16 6.76
C THR A 300 -15.88 15.07 6.80
N GLU A 301 -15.19 16.05 7.40
CA GLU A 301 -13.74 16.09 7.49
C GLU A 301 -13.19 14.97 8.39
N ALA A 302 -13.82 14.72 9.55
CA ALA A 302 -13.40 13.68 10.47
C ALA A 302 -13.46 12.27 9.84
N PHE A 303 -14.58 11.93 9.18
CA PHE A 303 -14.71 10.65 8.50
C PHE A 303 -13.77 10.54 7.30
N PHE A 304 -13.60 11.61 6.53
CA PHE A 304 -12.65 11.64 5.42
C PHE A 304 -11.23 11.32 5.90
N TYR A 305 -10.74 12.03 6.94
CA TYR A 305 -9.40 11.80 7.47
C TYR A 305 -9.27 10.45 8.20
N ALA A 306 -10.30 10.01 8.93
CA ALA A 306 -10.30 8.67 9.52
C ALA A 306 -10.19 7.59 8.43
N GLY A 307 -10.88 7.74 7.30
CA GLY A 307 -10.74 6.86 6.14
C GLY A 307 -9.39 6.98 5.47
N SER A 308 -8.90 8.19 5.21
CA SER A 308 -7.63 8.45 4.53
C SER A 308 -6.44 7.88 5.29
N THR A 309 -6.39 8.07 6.62
CA THR A 309 -5.29 7.59 7.45
C THR A 309 -5.37 6.09 7.73
N SER A 310 -6.56 5.55 8.06
CA SER A 310 -6.72 4.11 8.33
C SER A 310 -6.53 3.24 7.09
N SER A 311 -6.93 3.76 5.92
CA SER A 311 -6.68 3.09 4.63
C SER A 311 -5.24 3.24 4.15
N THR A 312 -4.46 4.09 4.81
CA THR A 312 -3.13 4.51 4.36
C THR A 312 -3.11 5.15 2.96
N THR A 313 -4.25 5.69 2.52
CA THR A 313 -4.33 6.36 1.20
C THR A 313 -3.60 7.70 1.23
N GLY A 314 -3.80 8.53 2.25
CA GLY A 314 -3.06 9.77 2.39
C GLY A 314 -3.60 10.95 1.57
N PHE A 315 -4.85 10.94 1.12
CA PHE A 315 -5.48 12.13 0.56
C PHE A 315 -5.79 13.16 1.64
N SER A 316 -5.66 14.45 1.29
CA SER A 316 -5.97 15.58 2.16
C SER A 316 -7.19 16.34 1.63
N SER A 317 -8.04 16.84 2.53
CA SER A 317 -9.22 17.67 2.20
C SER A 317 -9.19 19.03 2.88
N SER A 318 -8.39 19.19 3.92
CA SER A 318 -8.20 20.43 4.67
C SER A 318 -6.86 20.39 5.40
N ASP A 319 -6.47 21.47 6.04
CA ASP A 319 -5.28 21.48 6.88
C ASP A 319 -5.60 21.00 8.30
N TYR A 320 -5.22 19.75 8.62
CA TYR A 320 -5.40 19.20 9.96
C TYR A 320 -4.30 19.59 10.95
N SER A 321 -3.28 20.35 10.54
CA SER A 321 -2.23 20.82 11.45
C SER A 321 -2.77 21.78 12.53
N VAL A 322 -3.87 22.48 12.19
CA VAL A 322 -4.59 23.36 13.11
C VAL A 322 -5.59 22.63 14.03
N TRP A 323 -5.75 21.31 13.87
CA TRP A 323 -6.68 20.54 14.67
C TRP A 323 -6.15 20.32 16.10
N PRO A 324 -7.05 20.07 17.09
CA PRO A 324 -6.60 19.78 18.45
C PRO A 324 -5.72 18.53 18.50
N ALA A 325 -4.74 18.53 19.39
CA ALA A 325 -3.77 17.44 19.56
C ALA A 325 -4.43 16.06 19.76
N PHE A 326 -5.61 16.02 20.41
CA PHE A 326 -6.37 14.78 20.58
C PHE A 326 -6.80 14.18 19.23
N SER A 327 -7.35 15.00 18.32
CA SER A 327 -7.73 14.56 16.97
C SER A 327 -6.52 14.10 16.16
N GLN A 328 -5.42 14.85 16.21
CA GLN A 328 -4.17 14.47 15.54
C GLN A 328 -3.63 13.13 16.08
N PHE A 329 -3.69 12.90 17.40
CA PHE A 329 -3.23 11.66 18.01
C PHE A 329 -4.08 10.44 17.59
N ILE A 330 -5.40 10.61 17.43
CA ILE A 330 -6.27 9.56 16.87
C ILE A 330 -5.83 9.20 15.44
N LEU A 331 -5.51 10.20 14.60
CA LEU A 331 -5.01 9.96 13.26
C LEU A 331 -3.68 9.18 13.26
N VAL A 332 -2.76 9.47 14.20
CA VAL A 332 -1.52 8.70 14.38
C VAL A 332 -1.81 7.23 14.73
N ILE A 333 -2.78 6.96 15.61
CA ILE A 333 -3.17 5.59 15.95
C ILE A 333 -3.71 4.86 14.70
N LEU A 334 -4.59 5.51 13.93
CA LEU A 334 -5.13 4.94 12.69
C LEU A 334 -4.04 4.68 11.65
N LEU A 335 -3.09 5.60 11.50
CA LEU A 335 -1.95 5.48 10.61
C LEU A 335 -1.13 4.21 10.90
N LEU A 336 -0.83 3.95 12.18
CA LEU A 336 -0.07 2.77 12.59
C LEU A 336 -0.88 1.47 12.43
N THR A 337 -2.18 1.51 12.68
CA THR A 337 -3.03 0.32 12.53
C THR A 337 -3.15 -0.13 11.09
N GLY A 338 -3.33 0.80 10.16
CA GLY A 338 -3.52 0.51 8.74
C GLY A 338 -4.83 -0.22 8.43
N GLY A 339 -4.93 -0.80 7.21
CA GLY A 339 -6.12 -1.53 6.75
C GLY A 339 -6.12 -3.02 7.08
N CYS A 340 -7.04 -3.76 6.45
CA CYS A 340 -7.17 -5.21 6.62
C CYS A 340 -6.05 -5.98 5.91
N GLY A 341 -5.76 -7.20 6.37
CA GLY A 341 -4.90 -8.15 5.67
C GLY A 341 -5.43 -8.50 4.29
N GLY A 342 -4.56 -8.62 3.29
CA GLY A 342 -4.98 -8.90 1.91
C GLY A 342 -5.64 -7.71 1.18
N SER A 343 -5.53 -6.48 1.74
CA SER A 343 -5.86 -5.22 1.09
C SER A 343 -4.63 -4.56 0.48
N THR A 344 -4.85 -3.47 -0.26
CA THR A 344 -3.78 -2.62 -0.79
C THR A 344 -3.15 -1.72 0.26
N ALA A 345 -3.80 -1.50 1.41
CA ALA A 345 -3.34 -0.63 2.48
C ALA A 345 -1.99 -1.06 3.10
N GLY A 346 -1.23 -0.13 3.62
CA GLY A 346 -0.02 -0.35 4.40
C GLY A 346 -0.27 -0.57 5.90
N GLY A 347 0.71 -0.23 6.74
CA GLY A 347 0.63 -0.31 8.20
C GLY A 347 0.75 -1.72 8.79
N LEU A 348 0.50 -1.83 10.09
CA LEU A 348 0.60 -3.08 10.86
C LEU A 348 -0.44 -4.13 10.49
N LYS A 349 -1.55 -3.73 9.87
CA LYS A 349 -2.76 -4.51 9.56
C LYS A 349 -3.62 -4.84 10.80
N VAL A 350 -4.92 -4.61 10.61
CA VAL A 350 -5.93 -4.78 11.68
C VAL A 350 -5.95 -6.19 12.25
N TYR A 351 -5.79 -7.24 11.42
CA TYR A 351 -5.80 -8.63 11.92
C TYR A 351 -4.66 -8.90 12.94
N ARG A 352 -3.47 -8.30 12.72
CA ARG A 352 -2.34 -8.44 13.65
C ARG A 352 -2.66 -7.78 14.99
N LEU A 353 -3.28 -6.59 14.96
CA LEU A 353 -3.70 -5.90 16.17
C LEU A 353 -4.75 -6.70 16.95
N ILE A 354 -5.77 -7.25 16.27
CA ILE A 354 -6.78 -8.12 16.89
C ILE A 354 -6.12 -9.30 17.58
N LEU A 355 -5.18 -9.98 16.90
CA LEU A 355 -4.51 -11.15 17.45
C LEU A 355 -3.58 -10.80 18.62
N LEU A 356 -2.90 -9.65 18.59
CA LEU A 356 -2.09 -9.15 19.71
C LEU A 356 -2.95 -8.90 20.95
N VAL A 357 -4.07 -8.18 20.81
CA VAL A 357 -4.99 -7.90 21.93
C VAL A 357 -5.60 -9.20 22.48
N LYS A 358 -6.04 -10.11 21.61
CA LYS A 358 -6.59 -11.41 22.06
C LYS A 358 -5.53 -12.29 22.72
N SER A 359 -4.29 -12.26 22.25
CA SER A 359 -3.18 -13.00 22.86
C SER A 359 -2.85 -12.47 24.26
N LEU A 360 -2.84 -11.14 24.41
CA LEU A 360 -2.66 -10.52 25.71
C LEU A 360 -3.77 -10.92 26.67
N TYR A 361 -5.02 -10.87 26.22
CA TYR A 361 -6.17 -11.30 27.02
C TYR A 361 -6.08 -12.78 27.41
N ALA A 362 -5.69 -13.66 26.47
CA ALA A 362 -5.50 -15.09 26.75
C ALA A 362 -4.39 -15.33 27.80
N LEU A 363 -3.27 -14.61 27.70
CA LEU A 363 -2.17 -14.68 28.67
C LEU A 363 -2.61 -14.22 30.07
N LEU A 364 -3.36 -13.13 30.16
CA LEU A 364 -3.90 -12.64 31.44
C LEU A 364 -4.85 -13.67 32.09
N ARG A 365 -5.77 -14.25 31.26
CA ARG A 365 -6.67 -15.30 31.75
C ARG A 365 -5.92 -16.57 32.21
N GLN A 366 -4.91 -16.97 31.45
CA GLN A 366 -4.09 -18.14 31.84
C GLN A 366 -3.36 -17.93 33.18
N LYS A 367 -2.94 -16.68 33.47
CA LYS A 367 -2.35 -16.37 34.81
C LYS A 367 -3.37 -16.47 35.94
N LEU A 368 -4.64 -16.12 35.67
CA LEU A 368 -5.72 -16.21 36.65
C LEU A 368 -6.26 -17.65 36.80
N HIS A 369 -6.25 -18.42 35.72
CA HIS A 369 -6.76 -19.78 35.63
C HIS A 369 -5.73 -20.73 34.99
N PRO A 370 -4.66 -21.14 35.70
CA PRO A 370 -3.53 -21.88 35.14
C PRO A 370 -3.88 -23.22 34.50
N ASN A 371 -4.98 -23.83 34.95
CA ASN A 371 -5.44 -25.16 34.48
C ASN A 371 -6.33 -25.09 33.25
N GLU A 372 -6.70 -23.88 32.78
CA GLU A 372 -7.52 -23.71 31.56
C GLU A 372 -6.64 -23.53 30.33
N ILE A 373 -7.03 -24.21 29.26
CA ILE A 373 -6.38 -24.06 27.94
C ILE A 373 -7.12 -22.98 27.13
N PHE A 374 -6.49 -21.82 26.98
CA PHE A 374 -7.04 -20.73 26.18
C PHE A 374 -6.52 -20.79 24.72
N GLN A 375 -7.45 -20.86 23.78
CA GLN A 375 -7.14 -20.78 22.35
C GLN A 375 -7.48 -19.40 21.83
N VAL A 376 -6.53 -18.77 21.13
CA VAL A 376 -6.78 -17.51 20.44
C VAL A 376 -7.50 -17.80 19.12
N ARG A 377 -8.70 -17.20 18.94
CA ARG A 377 -9.53 -17.41 17.76
C ARG A 377 -9.90 -16.08 17.12
N MET A 378 -9.92 -16.05 15.79
CA MET A 378 -10.46 -14.94 15.00
C MET A 378 -11.51 -15.51 14.01
N GLY A 379 -12.78 -15.16 14.24
CA GLY A 379 -13.89 -15.83 13.54
C GLY A 379 -13.92 -17.34 13.82
N LYS A 380 -13.82 -18.15 12.77
CA LYS A 380 -13.78 -19.62 12.87
C LYS A 380 -12.35 -20.18 12.98
N GLU A 381 -11.32 -19.35 12.82
CA GLU A 381 -9.92 -19.80 12.79
C GLU A 381 -9.30 -19.77 14.18
N THR A 382 -8.50 -20.82 14.48
CA THR A 382 -7.73 -20.96 15.71
C THR A 382 -6.24 -20.76 15.39
N PHE A 383 -5.57 -19.89 16.11
CA PHE A 383 -4.16 -19.56 15.91
C PHE A 383 -3.30 -20.31 16.93
N HIS A 384 -2.24 -20.95 16.45
CA HIS A 384 -1.28 -21.65 17.29
C HIS A 384 -0.22 -20.69 17.85
N ALA A 385 0.42 -21.09 18.96
CA ALA A 385 1.43 -20.26 19.65
C ALA A 385 2.58 -19.82 18.70
N LYS A 386 3.00 -20.66 17.76
CA LYS A 386 4.03 -20.30 16.78
C LYS A 386 3.59 -19.14 15.83
N GLU A 387 2.34 -19.14 15.40
CA GLU A 387 1.80 -18.09 14.53
C GLU A 387 1.68 -16.77 15.29
N LEU A 388 1.24 -16.83 16.53
CA LEU A 388 1.17 -15.66 17.42
C LEU A 388 2.56 -15.06 17.69
N LEU A 389 3.59 -15.89 17.90
CA LEU A 389 4.97 -15.44 18.05
C LEU A 389 5.47 -14.68 16.82
N HIS A 390 5.15 -15.13 15.60
CA HIS A 390 5.50 -14.38 14.37
C HIS A 390 4.87 -12.99 14.33
N ILE A 391 3.63 -12.85 14.81
CA ILE A 391 2.94 -11.56 14.90
C ILE A 391 3.61 -10.64 15.91
N PHE A 392 4.00 -11.18 17.08
CA PHE A 392 4.75 -10.42 18.09
C PHE A 392 6.11 -9.97 17.54
N TYR A 393 6.88 -10.86 16.90
CA TYR A 393 8.16 -10.48 16.29
C TYR A 393 7.99 -9.40 15.23
N TYR A 394 6.97 -9.52 14.38
CA TYR A 394 6.70 -8.50 13.38
C TYR A 394 6.40 -7.14 14.01
N PHE A 395 5.57 -7.10 15.05
CA PHE A 395 5.23 -5.87 15.76
C PHE A 395 6.46 -5.17 16.34
N PHE A 396 7.32 -5.92 17.05
CA PHE A 396 8.55 -5.36 17.61
C PHE A 396 9.55 -4.92 16.53
N VAL A 397 9.68 -5.67 15.46
CA VAL A 397 10.56 -5.32 14.33
C VAL A 397 10.03 -4.06 13.64
N TYR A 398 8.72 -3.96 13.43
CA TYR A 398 8.10 -2.78 12.82
C TYR A 398 8.34 -1.51 13.65
N LEU A 399 8.10 -1.56 14.96
CA LEU A 399 8.39 -0.45 15.87
C LEU A 399 9.90 -0.14 15.91
N GLY A 400 10.73 -1.16 15.98
CA GLY A 400 12.19 -1.01 15.96
C GLY A 400 12.68 -0.28 14.70
N PHE A 401 12.09 -0.55 13.53
CA PHE A 401 12.42 0.18 12.30
C PHE A 401 11.91 1.62 12.33
N ILE A 402 10.74 1.91 12.88
CA ILE A 402 10.28 3.28 13.05
C ILE A 402 11.30 4.07 13.87
N PHE A 403 11.76 3.53 15.00
CA PHE A 403 12.79 4.18 15.83
C PHE A 403 14.13 4.30 15.12
N LEU A 404 14.56 3.28 14.38
CA LEU A 404 15.80 3.30 13.61
C LEU A 404 15.76 4.39 12.53
N TRP A 405 14.68 4.46 11.75
CA TRP A 405 14.52 5.48 10.72
C TRP A 405 14.43 6.89 11.32
N THR A 406 13.72 7.06 12.43
CA THR A 406 13.69 8.31 13.18
C THR A 406 15.10 8.74 13.57
N LEU A 407 15.89 7.85 14.16
CA LEU A 407 17.28 8.12 14.56
C LEU A 407 18.15 8.53 13.36
N LEU A 408 18.02 7.83 12.24
CA LEU A 408 18.80 8.16 11.04
C LEU A 408 18.36 9.49 10.40
N MET A 409 17.05 9.81 10.43
CA MET A 409 16.52 11.07 9.92
C MET A 409 16.92 12.24 10.83
N THR A 410 16.96 12.08 12.15
CA THR A 410 17.48 13.13 13.06
C THR A 410 18.98 13.37 12.85
N PHE A 411 19.74 12.31 12.53
CA PHE A 411 21.15 12.47 12.17
C PHE A 411 21.36 13.34 10.91
N THR A 412 20.37 13.40 10.01
CA THR A 412 20.41 14.28 8.82
C THR A 412 19.92 15.70 9.09
N GLY A 413 19.57 16.04 10.33
CA GLY A 413 19.22 17.39 10.77
C GLY A 413 17.72 17.67 10.92
N LEU A 414 16.83 16.65 10.83
CA LEU A 414 15.43 16.84 11.14
C LEU A 414 15.18 16.89 12.65
N GLU A 415 14.20 17.69 13.06
CA GLU A 415 13.72 17.69 14.44
C GLU A 415 13.04 16.34 14.77
N ILE A 416 13.06 15.95 16.05
CA ILE A 416 12.55 14.65 16.49
C ILE A 416 11.06 14.44 16.10
N PRO A 417 10.15 15.40 16.30
CA PRO A 417 8.74 15.21 15.92
C PRO A 417 8.55 14.96 14.43
N ASP A 418 9.27 15.72 13.59
CA ASP A 418 9.19 15.60 12.13
C ASP A 418 9.82 14.30 11.63
N ALA A 419 10.98 13.93 12.17
CA ALA A 419 11.63 12.66 11.87
C ALA A 419 10.76 11.45 12.26
N LEU A 420 10.10 11.51 13.43
CA LEU A 420 9.20 10.45 13.89
C LEU A 420 7.94 10.37 13.00
N GLY A 421 7.32 11.52 12.70
CA GLY A 421 6.16 11.57 11.80
C GLY A 421 6.48 11.05 10.41
N LEU A 422 7.60 11.49 9.82
CA LEU A 422 8.05 11.02 8.51
C LEU A 422 8.39 9.53 8.51
N SER A 423 9.01 9.05 9.58
CA SER A 423 9.31 7.61 9.76
C SER A 423 8.03 6.76 9.84
N MET A 424 7.03 7.19 10.63
CA MET A 424 5.75 6.49 10.74
C MET A 424 5.01 6.45 9.40
N THR A 425 4.94 7.58 8.70
CA THR A 425 4.21 7.68 7.42
C THR A 425 4.87 6.88 6.31
N THR A 426 6.19 6.94 6.19
CA THR A 426 6.94 6.18 5.18
C THR A 426 6.90 4.68 5.46
N MET A 427 6.97 4.24 6.74
CA MET A 427 6.82 2.84 7.11
C MET A 427 5.39 2.32 6.94
N SER A 428 4.39 3.17 7.13
CA SER A 428 2.98 2.81 6.90
C SER A 428 2.56 2.96 5.43
N ASN A 429 3.42 3.51 4.58
CA ASN A 429 3.15 3.86 3.19
C ASN A 429 1.92 4.78 3.06
N THR A 430 1.94 5.91 3.76
CA THR A 430 0.87 6.91 3.76
C THR A 430 1.48 8.29 3.44
N GLY A 431 0.81 9.07 2.61
CA GLY A 431 1.31 10.41 2.21
C GLY A 431 1.10 11.52 3.22
N ILE A 432 0.28 11.32 4.25
CA ILE A 432 -0.02 12.33 5.28
C ILE A 432 1.02 12.25 6.39
N ILE A 433 1.67 13.37 6.72
CA ILE A 433 2.62 13.45 7.85
C ILE A 433 1.94 14.19 9.01
N PRO A 434 1.65 13.54 10.14
CA PRO A 434 1.03 14.17 11.30
C PRO A 434 2.05 14.96 12.11
N THR A 435 2.62 16.01 11.54
CA THR A 435 3.65 16.87 12.14
C THR A 435 3.46 18.32 11.68
N GLN A 436 4.33 19.23 12.17
CA GLN A 436 4.36 20.63 11.73
C GLN A 436 4.73 20.81 10.24
N ILE A 437 5.24 19.76 9.56
CA ILE A 437 5.48 19.81 8.09
C ILE A 437 4.15 19.97 7.32
N GLY A 438 3.00 19.71 7.99
CA GLY A 438 1.66 20.00 7.46
C GLY A 438 1.03 18.88 6.66
N SER A 439 -0.19 19.15 6.18
CA SER A 439 -1.05 18.20 5.46
C SER A 439 -0.57 17.89 4.03
N PHE A 440 0.35 18.68 3.50
CA PHE A 440 0.88 18.58 2.13
C PHE A 440 2.42 18.54 2.17
N PRO A 441 3.00 17.40 2.54
CA PRO A 441 4.44 17.29 2.73
C PRO A 441 5.18 17.39 1.40
N ASP A 442 6.00 18.44 1.25
CA ASP A 442 6.97 18.58 0.16
C ASP A 442 8.31 17.93 0.58
N LEU A 443 8.52 16.70 0.13
CA LEU A 443 9.80 16.02 0.36
C LEU A 443 10.94 16.63 -0.46
N GLY A 444 10.65 17.49 -1.43
CA GLY A 444 11.64 18.13 -2.29
C GLY A 444 12.61 19.02 -1.53
N GLN A 445 12.17 19.63 -0.42
CA GLN A 445 12.98 20.52 0.40
C GLN A 445 13.86 19.79 1.43
N LEU A 446 13.64 18.50 1.64
CA LEU A 446 14.39 17.75 2.64
C LEU A 446 15.85 17.48 2.22
N PRO A 447 16.77 17.32 3.18
CA PRO A 447 18.15 16.94 2.91
C PRO A 447 18.23 15.63 2.09
N ALA A 448 19.25 15.51 1.23
CA ALA A 448 19.43 14.32 0.39
C ALA A 448 19.51 13.02 1.21
N GLY A 449 20.15 13.05 2.38
CA GLY A 449 20.21 11.91 3.31
C GLY A 449 18.84 11.47 3.79
N THR A 450 17.99 12.43 4.19
CA THR A 450 16.62 12.15 4.62
C THR A 450 15.80 11.53 3.49
N LYS A 451 15.91 12.04 2.25
CA LYS A 451 15.24 11.49 1.06
C LYS A 451 15.59 10.02 0.82
N ILE A 452 16.88 9.66 0.93
CA ILE A 452 17.33 8.26 0.78
C ILE A 452 16.76 7.38 1.89
N ILE A 453 16.81 7.84 3.15
CA ILE A 453 16.27 7.11 4.30
C ILE A 453 14.76 6.92 4.14
N ALA A 454 14.02 7.96 3.74
CA ALA A 454 12.58 7.87 3.47
C ALA A 454 12.26 6.85 2.37
N ALA A 455 13.00 6.86 1.26
CA ALA A 455 12.84 5.89 0.17
C ALA A 455 13.09 4.44 0.64
N CYS A 456 14.11 4.21 1.46
CA CYS A 456 14.38 2.88 2.06
C CYS A 456 13.25 2.46 3.02
N SER A 457 12.74 3.39 3.83
CA SER A 457 11.63 3.16 4.74
C SER A 457 10.34 2.80 3.99
N MET A 458 9.99 3.50 2.91
CA MET A 458 8.84 3.21 2.05
C MET A 458 8.90 1.79 1.48
N LEU A 459 10.06 1.37 0.97
CA LEU A 459 10.27 0.02 0.46
C LEU A 459 10.15 -1.04 1.56
N MET A 460 10.70 -0.76 2.75
CA MET A 460 10.64 -1.66 3.91
C MET A 460 9.20 -1.85 4.38
N GLY A 461 8.41 -0.78 4.45
CA GLY A 461 7.00 -0.84 4.81
C GLY A 461 6.18 -1.68 3.84
N ARG A 462 6.38 -1.46 2.53
CA ARG A 462 5.58 -2.10 1.48
C ARG A 462 5.85 -3.58 1.30
N LEU A 463 7.14 -3.99 1.36
CA LEU A 463 7.56 -5.38 1.15
C LEU A 463 7.47 -6.24 2.41
N GLU A 464 6.91 -5.71 3.47
CA GLU A 464 6.99 -6.26 4.82
C GLU A 464 8.45 -6.51 5.25
N CYS A 465 8.83 -6.07 6.44
CA CYS A 465 10.23 -6.01 6.90
C CYS A 465 11.04 -7.30 6.66
N PHE A 466 10.42 -8.47 6.87
CA PHE A 466 11.11 -9.76 6.74
C PHE A 466 11.54 -10.10 5.32
N THR A 467 10.79 -9.65 4.31
CA THR A 467 11.09 -9.94 2.89
C THR A 467 12.38 -9.25 2.45
N LEU A 468 12.56 -7.97 2.80
CA LEU A 468 13.80 -7.24 2.51
C LEU A 468 14.96 -7.67 3.39
N LEU A 469 14.72 -7.91 4.68
CA LEU A 469 15.75 -8.40 5.59
C LEU A 469 16.34 -9.74 5.13
N ALA A 470 15.51 -10.64 4.59
CA ALA A 470 15.97 -11.93 4.09
C ALA A 470 17.03 -11.78 2.99
N LEU A 471 16.95 -10.76 2.14
CA LEU A 471 17.94 -10.50 1.10
C LEU A 471 19.31 -10.09 1.66
N CYS A 472 19.33 -9.45 2.84
CA CYS A 472 20.57 -9.01 3.49
C CYS A 472 21.39 -10.17 4.08
N PHE A 473 20.77 -11.34 4.27
CA PHE A 473 21.48 -12.48 4.82
C PHE A 473 22.29 -13.22 3.73
N PRO A 474 23.63 -13.41 3.87
CA PRO A 474 24.45 -14.15 2.90
C PRO A 474 23.97 -15.59 2.68
N SER A 475 23.38 -16.22 3.69
CA SER A 475 22.80 -17.56 3.62
C SER A 475 21.63 -17.68 2.65
N PHE A 476 20.92 -16.58 2.37
CA PHE A 476 19.83 -16.53 1.40
C PHE A 476 20.32 -16.84 -0.02
N TRP A 477 21.49 -16.34 -0.38
CA TRP A 477 22.07 -16.44 -1.73
C TRP A 477 22.88 -17.73 -1.95
N ARG A 478 23.28 -18.42 -0.88
CA ARG A 478 24.05 -19.66 -0.98
C ARG A 478 23.20 -20.82 -1.52
N LYS A 479 23.79 -21.63 -2.41
CA LYS A 479 23.22 -22.91 -2.85
C LYS A 479 23.36 -23.93 -1.69
N THR A 480 22.43 -23.94 -0.75
CA THR A 480 22.32 -25.03 0.23
C THR A 480 21.38 -26.08 -0.34
N LYS A 481 21.90 -27.31 -0.51
CA LYS A 481 21.03 -28.48 -0.64
C LYS A 481 20.42 -28.71 0.74
N TRP A 482 19.10 -28.58 0.82
CA TRP A 482 18.32 -29.06 1.95
C TRP A 482 17.58 -30.31 1.52
#